data_bae1c095342f72334488515a6f31189d
#
_entry.id   bae1c095342f72334488515a6f31189d
#
_cell.length_a   1.000
_cell.length_b   1.000
_cell.length_c   1.000
_cell.angle_alpha   90.00
_cell.angle_beta   90.00
_cell.angle_gamma   90.00
#
_symmetry.space_group_name_H-M   'P 1'
#
loop_
_entity.id
_entity.type
_entity.pdbx_description
1 polymer ?
#
loop_
_entity_poly.entity_id
_entity_poly.type
_entity_poly.pdbx_seq_one_letter_code
_entity_poly.pdbx_strand_id
1 'polypeptide(L)'
;MRKLSLSAIAGFLLAALIAFGAAGRPVLAGPNCTVDSGAAAIDNQELELLRLINEHRANNGLPPLQLSSTLNKSAAWKSRSMADNAYFAHDDQPGGRSWTQRFQDCGYTYHTFTGENIAAAHQYASDTFTQWAGSPGHNGNMLNTSYAAIGLGRAYNSSSPYGWYWTADFGGVADGYSPPPASTPARPPLTGPVPIGDANCDRYVDALDAALVLQLTAGLIHSLPCQLEADASGDGQITAVESALILQFAANLISHLPP
;
A
#
# COMPACT_ATOMS: atom_id res chain seq x y z
N MET A 1 -84.47 -12.25 2.55
CA MET A 1 -83.50 -12.96 1.70
C MET A 1 -82.70 -11.91 0.90
N ARG A 2 -81.59 -11.49 1.37
CA ARG A 2 -80.56 -10.73 0.56
C ARG A 2 -79.23 -11.11 1.16
N LYS A 3 -78.36 -11.72 0.34
CA LYS A 3 -77.00 -12.12 0.67
C LYS A 3 -76.12 -10.88 0.60
N LEU A 4 -75.36 -10.58 1.66
CA LEU A 4 -74.30 -9.59 1.67
C LEU A 4 -72.99 -10.29 1.26
N SER A 5 -72.41 -9.76 0.22
CA SER A 5 -71.12 -10.13 -0.30
C SER A 5 -70.00 -9.39 0.49
N LEU A 6 -69.07 -10.13 1.09
CA LEU A 6 -67.85 -9.58 1.67
C LEU A 6 -66.81 -9.40 0.57
N SER A 7 -66.43 -8.16 0.29
CA SER A 7 -65.28 -7.84 -0.58
C SER A 7 -64.02 -7.85 0.27
N ALA A 8 -63.09 -8.75 -0.03
CA ALA A 8 -61.77 -8.82 0.54
C ALA A 8 -60.88 -7.69 -0.03
N ILE A 9 -60.39 -6.84 0.87
CA ILE A 9 -59.36 -5.83 0.52
C ILE A 9 -58.01 -6.54 0.66
N ALA A 10 -57.38 -6.82 -0.48
CA ALA A 10 -56.00 -7.30 -0.55
C ALA A 10 -55.04 -6.10 -0.37
N GLY A 11 -54.44 -5.99 0.83
CA GLY A 11 -53.35 -5.04 1.07
C GLY A 11 -52.06 -5.51 0.40
N PHE A 12 -51.56 -4.75 -0.57
CA PHE A 12 -50.24 -4.94 -1.13
C PHE A 12 -49.20 -4.43 -0.13
N LEU A 13 -48.50 -5.33 0.55
CA LEU A 13 -47.25 -5.03 1.26
C LEU A 13 -46.13 -4.91 0.23
N LEU A 14 -45.72 -3.69 -0.04
CA LEU A 14 -44.56 -3.37 -0.84
C LEU A 14 -43.31 -3.65 0.02
N ALA A 15 -42.72 -4.83 -0.10
CA ALA A 15 -41.42 -5.12 0.50
C ALA A 15 -40.32 -4.36 -0.26
N ALA A 16 -39.83 -3.29 0.34
CA ALA A 16 -38.61 -2.63 -0.15
C ALA A 16 -37.42 -3.57 0.03
N LEU A 17 -37.01 -4.21 -1.04
CA LEU A 17 -35.71 -4.89 -1.12
C LEU A 17 -34.60 -3.83 -1.04
N ILE A 18 -34.02 -3.64 0.13
CA ILE A 18 -32.74 -2.95 0.27
C ILE A 18 -31.70 -3.88 -0.37
N ALA A 19 -31.31 -3.55 -1.59
CA ALA A 19 -30.14 -4.17 -2.22
C ALA A 19 -28.90 -3.76 -1.41
N PHE A 20 -28.45 -4.61 -0.50
CA PHE A 20 -27.10 -4.55 0.03
C PHE A 20 -26.18 -4.69 -1.18
N GLY A 21 -25.45 -3.61 -1.50
CA GLY A 21 -24.42 -3.62 -2.50
C GLY A 21 -23.49 -4.79 -2.22
N ALA A 22 -23.38 -5.68 -3.19
CA ALA A 22 -22.45 -6.80 -3.13
C ALA A 22 -21.05 -6.22 -2.88
N ALA A 23 -20.54 -6.40 -1.66
CA ALA A 23 -19.09 -6.26 -1.41
C ALA A 23 -18.41 -7.11 -2.47
N GLY A 24 -17.62 -6.47 -3.35
CA GLY A 24 -16.95 -7.16 -4.44
C GLY A 24 -16.24 -8.39 -3.88
N ARG A 25 -16.53 -9.56 -4.43
CA ARG A 25 -15.82 -10.79 -4.07
C ARG A 25 -14.34 -10.52 -4.27
N PRO A 26 -13.47 -10.90 -3.31
CA PRO A 26 -12.04 -10.81 -3.54
C PRO A 26 -11.73 -11.58 -4.83
N VAL A 27 -11.12 -10.89 -5.78
CA VAL A 27 -10.67 -11.55 -7.02
C VAL A 27 -9.44 -12.34 -6.65
N LEU A 28 -9.56 -13.66 -6.65
CA LEU A 28 -8.44 -14.55 -6.39
C LEU A 28 -7.35 -14.32 -7.43
N ALA A 29 -6.09 -14.28 -6.99
CA ALA A 29 -4.95 -14.23 -7.89
C ALA A 29 -5.01 -15.43 -8.87
N GLY A 30 -5.07 -15.14 -10.16
CA GLY A 30 -5.18 -16.19 -11.18
C GLY A 30 -3.89 -17.00 -11.33
N PRO A 31 -3.94 -18.24 -11.87
CA PRO A 31 -2.79 -19.16 -11.90
C PRO A 31 -1.60 -18.65 -12.71
N ASN A 32 -1.78 -17.65 -13.58
CA ASN A 32 -0.78 -17.13 -14.51
C ASN A 32 -0.44 -15.67 -14.27
N CYS A 33 -0.18 -15.27 -12.99
CA CYS A 33 0.15 -13.89 -12.67
C CYS A 33 -0.95 -12.86 -13.03
N THR A 34 -2.18 -13.28 -13.12
CA THR A 34 -3.29 -12.36 -13.35
C THR A 34 -3.59 -11.64 -12.04
N VAL A 35 -3.30 -10.35 -11.98
CA VAL A 35 -3.72 -9.43 -10.93
C VAL A 35 -4.58 -8.36 -11.57
N ASP A 36 -5.61 -7.91 -10.87
CA ASP A 36 -6.38 -6.75 -11.31
C ASP A 36 -5.48 -5.54 -11.44
N SER A 37 -5.75 -4.69 -12.41
CA SER A 37 -4.94 -3.50 -12.68
C SER A 37 -4.78 -2.59 -11.46
N GLY A 38 -5.77 -2.54 -10.57
CA GLY A 38 -5.70 -1.83 -9.30
C GLY A 38 -4.82 -2.51 -8.26
N ALA A 39 -4.75 -3.84 -8.24
CA ALA A 39 -3.89 -4.59 -7.31
C ALA A 39 -2.42 -4.65 -7.76
N ALA A 40 -2.15 -4.39 -9.03
CA ALA A 40 -0.79 -4.26 -9.57
C ALA A 40 -0.27 -2.80 -9.48
N ALA A 41 -1.12 -1.84 -9.16
CA ALA A 41 -0.71 -0.47 -8.91
C ALA A 41 -0.02 -0.37 -7.54
N ILE A 42 1.18 0.22 -7.54
CA ILE A 42 1.91 0.48 -6.29
C ILE A 42 1.16 1.51 -5.46
N ASP A 43 0.96 1.21 -4.20
CA ASP A 43 0.36 2.13 -3.24
C ASP A 43 1.42 2.94 -2.45
N ASN A 44 0.95 3.88 -1.62
CA ASN A 44 1.85 4.75 -0.85
C ASN A 44 2.73 3.99 0.15
N GLN A 45 2.25 2.87 0.72
CA GLN A 45 3.05 2.07 1.64
C GLN A 45 4.12 1.24 0.93
N GLU A 46 3.84 0.77 -0.27
CA GLU A 46 4.83 0.10 -1.12
C GLU A 46 5.89 1.10 -1.59
N LEU A 47 5.50 2.33 -1.94
CA LEU A 47 6.44 3.41 -2.25
C LEU A 47 7.30 3.79 -1.05
N GLU A 48 6.71 3.86 0.15
CA GLU A 48 7.45 4.10 1.39
C GLU A 48 8.45 2.97 1.69
N LEU A 49 8.06 1.71 1.46
CA LEU A 49 8.98 0.58 1.62
C LEU A 49 10.16 0.67 0.64
N LEU A 50 9.91 1.06 -0.62
CA LEU A 50 10.97 1.32 -1.60
C LEU A 50 11.92 2.41 -1.13
N ARG A 51 11.39 3.51 -0.61
CA ARG A 51 12.17 4.63 -0.07
C ARG A 51 13.08 4.17 1.06
N LEU A 52 12.53 3.45 2.05
CA LEU A 52 13.28 2.92 3.18
C LEU A 52 14.39 1.95 2.75
N ILE A 53 14.10 1.03 1.83
CA ILE A 53 15.10 0.12 1.26
C ILE A 53 16.20 0.90 0.55
N ASN A 54 15.85 1.89 -0.27
CA ASN A 54 16.83 2.67 -1.02
C ASN A 54 17.66 3.60 -0.12
N GLU A 55 17.12 4.14 0.95
CA GLU A 55 17.90 4.84 1.98
C GLU A 55 18.88 3.89 2.69
N HIS A 56 18.40 2.70 3.05
CA HIS A 56 19.27 1.68 3.66
C HIS A 56 20.43 1.28 2.72
N ARG A 57 20.15 1.14 1.42
CA ARG A 57 21.17 0.90 0.40
C ARG A 57 22.16 2.08 0.29
N ALA A 58 21.67 3.30 0.24
CA ALA A 58 22.51 4.51 0.18
C ALA A 58 23.43 4.63 1.41
N ASN A 59 22.91 4.34 2.61
CA ASN A 59 23.69 4.31 3.86
C ASN A 59 24.79 3.22 3.85
N ASN A 60 24.68 2.22 2.96
CA ASN A 60 25.68 1.19 2.73
C ASN A 60 26.47 1.38 1.42
N GLY A 61 26.41 2.56 0.80
CA GLY A 61 27.17 2.90 -0.40
C GLY A 61 26.70 2.21 -1.68
N LEU A 62 25.44 1.73 -1.72
CA LEU A 62 24.86 1.01 -2.85
C LEU A 62 23.93 1.90 -3.67
N PRO A 63 23.87 1.71 -5.00
CA PRO A 63 22.90 2.41 -5.84
C PRO A 63 21.47 2.00 -5.50
N PRO A 64 20.48 2.90 -5.72
CA PRO A 64 19.09 2.60 -5.48
C PRO A 64 18.57 1.51 -6.43
N LEU A 65 17.62 0.71 -5.94
CA LEU A 65 16.83 -0.19 -6.76
C LEU A 65 15.76 0.59 -7.51
N GLN A 66 15.51 0.19 -8.76
CA GLN A 66 14.46 0.75 -9.59
C GLN A 66 13.25 -0.20 -9.62
N LEU A 67 12.05 0.37 -9.71
CA LEU A 67 10.86 -0.45 -9.90
C LEU A 67 10.89 -1.18 -11.24
N SER A 68 10.49 -2.46 -11.21
CA SER A 68 10.30 -3.31 -12.38
C SER A 68 8.83 -3.67 -12.51
N SER A 69 8.24 -3.48 -13.69
CA SER A 69 6.82 -3.75 -13.90
C SER A 69 6.47 -5.22 -13.76
N THR A 70 7.34 -6.11 -14.22
CA THR A 70 7.10 -7.55 -14.16
C THR A 70 7.37 -8.13 -12.76
N LEU A 71 8.40 -7.65 -12.04
CA LEU A 71 8.60 -8.00 -10.65
C LEU A 71 7.47 -7.45 -9.77
N ASN A 72 6.99 -6.24 -10.05
CA ASN A 72 5.87 -5.67 -9.30
C ASN A 72 4.61 -6.50 -9.44
N LYS A 73 4.31 -6.94 -10.67
CA LYS A 73 3.21 -7.86 -10.95
C LYS A 73 3.36 -9.17 -10.18
N SER A 74 4.58 -9.72 -10.11
CA SER A 74 4.90 -10.95 -9.36
C SER A 74 4.69 -10.75 -7.86
N ALA A 75 5.22 -9.69 -7.28
CA ALA A 75 5.12 -9.39 -5.85
C ALA A 75 3.65 -9.13 -5.43
N ALA A 76 2.91 -8.34 -6.21
CA ALA A 76 1.49 -8.10 -5.97
C ALA A 76 0.67 -9.40 -6.02
N TRP A 77 0.93 -10.25 -7.02
CA TRP A 77 0.30 -11.57 -7.12
C TRP A 77 0.62 -12.43 -5.88
N LYS A 78 1.88 -12.46 -5.46
CA LYS A 78 2.34 -13.25 -4.32
C LYS A 78 1.67 -12.83 -3.01
N SER A 79 1.70 -11.56 -2.70
CA SER A 79 1.05 -11.03 -1.50
C SER A 79 -0.45 -11.35 -1.49
N ARG A 80 -1.11 -11.16 -2.64
CA ARG A 80 -2.52 -11.50 -2.79
C ARG A 80 -2.78 -12.99 -2.62
N SER A 81 -1.95 -13.84 -3.23
CA SER A 81 -2.06 -15.31 -3.12
C SER A 81 -1.90 -15.78 -1.67
N MET A 82 -0.91 -15.24 -0.93
CA MET A 82 -0.73 -15.56 0.48
C MET A 82 -1.96 -15.14 1.32
N ALA A 83 -2.48 -13.96 1.07
CA ALA A 83 -3.64 -13.43 1.79
C ALA A 83 -4.92 -14.24 1.52
N ASP A 84 -5.20 -14.57 0.27
CA ASP A 84 -6.45 -15.23 -0.14
C ASP A 84 -6.45 -16.72 0.17
N ASN A 85 -5.28 -17.38 0.12
CA ASN A 85 -5.15 -18.80 0.38
C ASN A 85 -4.62 -19.11 1.79
N ALA A 86 -4.50 -18.08 2.65
CA ALA A 86 -4.16 -18.20 4.07
C ALA A 86 -2.85 -18.99 4.32
N TYR A 87 -1.80 -18.71 3.55
CA TYR A 87 -0.48 -19.33 3.73
C TYR A 87 0.64 -18.29 3.84
N PHE A 88 1.80 -18.71 4.37
CA PHE A 88 3.01 -17.90 4.43
C PHE A 88 4.22 -18.77 4.09
N ALA A 89 4.67 -18.72 2.85
CA ALA A 89 5.80 -19.51 2.32
C ALA A 89 6.31 -18.86 1.03
N HIS A 90 7.57 -19.08 0.67
CA HIS A 90 8.13 -18.62 -0.61
C HIS A 90 7.49 -19.31 -1.82
N ASP A 91 7.33 -20.62 -1.77
CA ASP A 91 6.63 -21.36 -2.81
C ASP A 91 5.12 -21.07 -2.77
N ASP A 92 4.50 -20.98 -3.95
CA ASP A 92 3.09 -20.67 -4.07
C ASP A 92 2.21 -21.85 -3.67
N GLN A 93 1.16 -21.60 -2.91
CA GLN A 93 0.23 -22.63 -2.46
C GLN A 93 -1.20 -22.39 -3.01
N PRO A 94 -1.93 -23.47 -3.33
CA PRO A 94 -1.46 -24.83 -3.55
C PRO A 94 -0.64 -24.98 -4.84
N GLY A 95 0.16 -26.02 -4.98
CA GLY A 95 0.85 -26.36 -6.21
C GLY A 95 2.36 -26.23 -6.19
N GLY A 96 2.96 -25.55 -5.20
CA GLY A 96 4.40 -25.53 -4.98
C GLY A 96 5.21 -24.84 -6.09
N ARG A 97 4.60 -23.89 -6.86
CA ARG A 97 5.34 -23.10 -7.84
C ARG A 97 6.40 -22.27 -7.12
N SER A 98 7.66 -22.40 -7.53
CA SER A 98 8.75 -21.62 -6.97
C SER A 98 8.62 -20.14 -7.33
N TRP A 99 9.22 -19.25 -6.51
CA TRP A 99 9.27 -17.82 -6.79
C TRP A 99 9.99 -17.52 -8.12
N THR A 100 11.01 -18.30 -8.51
CA THR A 100 11.68 -18.14 -9.81
C THR A 100 10.77 -18.48 -10.98
N GLN A 101 9.96 -19.54 -10.86
CA GLN A 101 8.97 -19.87 -11.89
C GLN A 101 7.88 -18.80 -11.95
N ARG A 102 7.43 -18.27 -10.80
CA ARG A 102 6.47 -17.16 -10.77
C ARG A 102 7.02 -15.93 -11.50
N PHE A 103 8.30 -15.58 -11.31
CA PHE A 103 8.92 -14.48 -12.04
C PHE A 103 8.80 -14.64 -13.55
N GLN A 104 9.14 -15.82 -14.06
CA GLN A 104 9.01 -16.14 -15.49
C GLN A 104 7.56 -16.03 -15.97
N ASP A 105 6.63 -16.61 -15.23
CA ASP A 105 5.19 -16.58 -15.56
C ASP A 105 4.63 -15.15 -15.54
N CYS A 106 5.21 -14.27 -14.71
CA CYS A 106 4.86 -12.85 -14.63
C CYS A 106 5.54 -11.97 -15.69
N GLY A 107 6.45 -12.54 -16.46
CA GLY A 107 7.15 -11.87 -17.57
C GLY A 107 8.58 -11.43 -17.23
N TYR A 108 9.10 -11.69 -16.02
CA TYR A 108 10.50 -11.43 -15.69
C TYR A 108 11.38 -12.58 -16.16
N THR A 109 11.78 -12.54 -17.42
CA THR A 109 12.48 -13.64 -18.12
C THR A 109 13.99 -13.40 -18.25
N TYR A 110 14.54 -12.44 -17.52
CA TYR A 110 15.96 -12.10 -17.60
C TYR A 110 16.84 -13.12 -16.88
N HIS A 111 17.97 -13.48 -17.51
CA HIS A 111 18.98 -14.34 -16.91
C HIS A 111 19.87 -13.53 -15.98
N THR A 112 19.43 -13.31 -14.75
CA THR A 112 20.13 -12.51 -13.75
C THR A 112 19.94 -13.09 -12.35
N PHE A 113 20.67 -12.56 -11.35
CA PHE A 113 20.42 -12.87 -9.97
C PHE A 113 19.02 -12.36 -9.57
N THR A 114 18.32 -13.15 -8.79
CA THR A 114 16.98 -12.84 -8.29
C THR A 114 16.85 -13.23 -6.83
N GLY A 115 15.91 -12.65 -6.12
CA GLY A 115 15.62 -12.96 -4.72
C GLY A 115 14.22 -12.51 -4.34
N GLU A 116 13.77 -12.98 -3.18
CA GLU A 116 12.47 -12.63 -2.64
C GLU A 116 12.56 -12.41 -1.13
N ASN A 117 11.92 -11.36 -0.63
CA ASN A 117 11.57 -11.18 0.76
C ASN A 117 10.05 -11.23 0.93
N ILE A 118 9.58 -11.93 1.94
CA ILE A 118 8.16 -11.92 2.33
C ILE A 118 8.02 -11.55 3.82
N ALA A 119 6.92 -10.87 4.15
CA ALA A 119 6.53 -10.58 5.53
C ALA A 119 5.02 -10.71 5.72
N ALA A 120 4.60 -10.85 6.97
CA ALA A 120 3.20 -10.91 7.35
C ALA A 120 2.94 -10.21 8.69
N ALA A 121 1.67 -9.89 8.95
CA ALA A 121 1.17 -9.23 10.16
C ALA A 121 1.47 -7.72 10.30
N HIS A 122 2.16 -7.11 9.35
CA HIS A 122 2.47 -5.68 9.40
C HIS A 122 1.60 -4.89 8.43
N GLN A 123 0.94 -3.85 8.93
CA GLN A 123 0.15 -2.93 8.10
C GLN A 123 1.04 -1.91 7.39
N TYR A 124 2.13 -1.47 8.04
CA TYR A 124 2.95 -0.35 7.59
C TYR A 124 4.31 -0.81 7.04
N ALA A 125 4.80 -0.03 6.08
CA ALA A 125 6.11 -0.22 5.47
C ALA A 125 7.27 -0.18 6.48
N SER A 126 7.21 0.73 7.44
CA SER A 126 8.23 0.89 8.50
C SER A 126 8.44 -0.38 9.32
N ASP A 127 7.35 -1.06 9.68
CA ASP A 127 7.42 -2.28 10.49
C ASP A 127 7.97 -3.44 9.66
N THR A 128 7.52 -3.56 8.40
CA THR A 128 8.02 -4.54 7.45
C THR A 128 9.52 -4.34 7.17
N PHE A 129 9.94 -3.09 6.93
CA PHE A 129 11.35 -2.75 6.76
C PHE A 129 12.18 -3.10 8.00
N THR A 130 11.70 -2.74 9.19
CA THR A 130 12.38 -3.03 10.46
C THR A 130 12.57 -4.53 10.66
N GLN A 131 11.55 -5.31 10.38
CA GLN A 131 11.63 -6.78 10.43
C GLN A 131 12.67 -7.31 9.45
N TRP A 132 12.69 -6.83 8.20
CA TRP A 132 13.64 -7.27 7.19
C TRP A 132 15.06 -6.81 7.49
N ALA A 133 15.26 -5.59 7.96
CA ALA A 133 16.58 -5.08 8.35
C ALA A 133 17.20 -5.85 9.53
N GLY A 134 16.35 -6.31 10.46
CA GLY A 134 16.76 -7.14 11.59
C GLY A 134 17.02 -8.62 11.26
N SER A 135 16.69 -9.09 10.05
CA SER A 135 16.86 -10.47 9.61
C SER A 135 18.03 -10.60 8.65
N PRO A 136 19.10 -11.36 8.96
CA PRO A 136 20.29 -11.47 8.10
C PRO A 136 19.98 -11.85 6.65
N GLY A 137 19.05 -12.78 6.41
CA GLY A 137 18.66 -13.20 5.06
C GLY A 137 17.93 -12.12 4.29
N HIS A 138 16.90 -11.50 4.90
CA HIS A 138 16.15 -10.43 4.26
C HIS A 138 17.00 -9.17 4.05
N ASN A 139 17.83 -8.82 5.04
CA ASN A 139 18.76 -7.70 4.93
C ASN A 139 19.80 -7.95 3.83
N GLY A 140 20.30 -9.18 3.72
CA GLY A 140 21.21 -9.58 2.65
C GLY A 140 20.59 -9.38 1.25
N ASN A 141 19.30 -9.65 1.06
CA ASN A 141 18.61 -9.36 -0.19
C ASN A 141 18.52 -7.85 -0.46
N MET A 142 18.13 -7.05 0.55
CA MET A 142 18.03 -5.60 0.37
C MET A 142 19.37 -4.95 0.01
N LEU A 143 20.49 -5.49 0.53
CA LEU A 143 21.85 -4.98 0.29
C LEU A 143 22.61 -5.74 -0.80
N ASN A 144 21.98 -6.64 -1.55
CA ASN A 144 22.66 -7.39 -2.59
C ASN A 144 23.08 -6.47 -3.74
N THR A 145 24.38 -6.53 -4.08
CA THR A 145 24.99 -5.70 -5.13
C THR A 145 24.61 -6.13 -6.55
N SER A 146 24.12 -7.36 -6.72
CA SER A 146 23.68 -7.90 -8.01
C SER A 146 22.28 -7.47 -8.40
N TYR A 147 21.55 -6.81 -7.49
CA TYR A 147 20.19 -6.33 -7.78
C TYR A 147 20.20 -4.86 -8.20
N ALA A 148 19.47 -4.56 -9.27
CA ALA A 148 19.20 -3.23 -9.77
C ALA A 148 17.70 -2.91 -9.82
N ALA A 149 16.86 -3.93 -9.67
CA ALA A 149 15.42 -3.83 -9.78
C ALA A 149 14.70 -4.46 -8.58
N ILE A 150 13.51 -3.94 -8.29
CA ILE A 150 12.62 -4.42 -7.26
C ILE A 150 11.17 -4.35 -7.75
N GLY A 151 10.37 -5.34 -7.35
CA GLY A 151 8.91 -5.29 -7.39
C GLY A 151 8.37 -5.38 -5.97
N LEU A 152 7.32 -4.66 -5.68
CA LEU A 152 6.68 -4.64 -4.38
C LEU A 152 5.21 -5.03 -4.49
N GLY A 153 4.70 -5.66 -3.45
CA GLY A 153 3.29 -5.98 -3.34
C GLY A 153 2.90 -6.14 -1.89
N ARG A 154 1.73 -5.61 -1.54
CA ARG A 154 1.07 -5.91 -0.28
C ARG A 154 -0.39 -6.27 -0.49
N ALA A 155 -0.94 -7.09 0.40
CA ALA A 155 -2.35 -7.46 0.37
C ALA A 155 -2.91 -7.63 1.76
N TYR A 156 -4.19 -7.34 1.89
CA TYR A 156 -4.94 -7.53 3.13
C TYR A 156 -6.11 -8.48 2.92
N ASN A 157 -6.28 -9.40 3.89
CA ASN A 157 -7.48 -10.21 4.00
C ASN A 157 -7.79 -10.46 5.47
N SER A 158 -8.88 -9.90 5.97
CA SER A 158 -9.32 -10.04 7.37
C SER A 158 -9.62 -11.49 7.78
N SER A 159 -9.84 -12.37 6.82
CA SER A 159 -10.12 -13.79 7.06
C SER A 159 -8.85 -14.64 7.08
N SER A 160 -7.68 -14.07 6.75
CA SER A 160 -6.41 -14.78 6.79
C SER A 160 -5.73 -14.66 8.16
N PRO A 161 -4.87 -15.62 8.55
CA PRO A 161 -4.25 -15.67 9.89
C PRO A 161 -3.46 -14.41 10.28
N TYR A 162 -2.86 -13.72 9.31
CA TYR A 162 -1.98 -12.58 9.55
C TYR A 162 -2.56 -11.24 9.12
N GLY A 163 -3.70 -11.22 8.41
CA GLY A 163 -4.31 -10.02 7.86
C GLY A 163 -3.50 -9.43 6.71
N TRP A 164 -2.36 -8.82 6.98
CA TRP A 164 -1.47 -8.20 6.01
C TRP A 164 -0.34 -9.13 5.55
N TYR A 165 -0.01 -9.04 4.26
CA TYR A 165 1.11 -9.77 3.64
C TYR A 165 1.88 -8.86 2.71
N TRP A 166 3.21 -9.00 2.71
CA TRP A 166 4.14 -8.22 1.92
C TRP A 166 5.09 -9.12 1.14
N THR A 167 5.44 -8.66 -0.05
CA THR A 167 6.45 -9.29 -0.90
C THR A 167 7.34 -8.21 -1.53
N ALA A 168 8.65 -8.45 -1.54
CA ALA A 168 9.62 -7.74 -2.35
C ALA A 168 10.35 -8.75 -3.22
N ASP A 169 10.21 -8.62 -4.52
CA ASP A 169 10.87 -9.42 -5.54
C ASP A 169 12.04 -8.63 -6.13
N PHE A 170 13.24 -9.20 -6.12
CA PHE A 170 14.48 -8.53 -6.54
C PHE A 170 15.03 -9.13 -7.82
N GLY A 171 15.68 -8.31 -8.65
CA GLY A 171 16.34 -8.73 -9.88
C GLY A 171 17.42 -7.78 -10.35
N GLY A 172 18.23 -8.22 -11.31
CA GLY A 172 19.34 -7.42 -11.85
C GLY A 172 18.96 -6.50 -13.02
N VAL A 173 17.74 -6.58 -13.54
CA VAL A 173 17.25 -5.78 -14.68
C VAL A 173 15.97 -5.07 -14.33
N ALA A 174 15.93 -3.75 -14.45
CA ALA A 174 14.72 -2.95 -14.35
C ALA A 174 14.02 -2.91 -15.72
N ASP A 175 12.87 -3.53 -15.83
CA ASP A 175 12.04 -3.53 -17.03
C ASP A 175 10.91 -2.51 -16.89
N GLY A 176 11.17 -1.31 -17.30
CA GLY A 176 10.21 -0.26 -17.61
C GLY A 176 8.93 -0.18 -16.74
N TYR A 177 9.07 0.09 -15.44
CA TYR A 177 7.92 0.57 -14.67
C TYR A 177 7.55 1.97 -15.19
N SER A 178 6.40 2.05 -15.88
CA SER A 178 5.73 3.33 -16.08
C SER A 178 4.73 3.48 -14.95
N PRO A 179 4.97 4.36 -13.99
CA PRO A 179 3.94 4.65 -12.99
C PRO A 179 2.65 5.07 -13.74
N PRO A 180 1.46 4.70 -13.24
CA PRO A 180 0.24 5.29 -13.74
C PRO A 180 0.44 6.80 -13.76
N PRO A 181 -0.10 7.53 -14.75
CA PRO A 181 0.05 8.97 -14.81
C PRO A 181 -0.31 9.52 -13.43
N ALA A 182 0.68 10.11 -12.76
CA ALA A 182 0.48 10.69 -11.45
C ALA A 182 -0.67 11.69 -11.63
N SER A 183 -1.72 11.49 -10.87
CA SER A 183 -2.79 12.48 -10.76
C SER A 183 -2.27 13.78 -10.11
N THR A 184 -1.00 13.78 -9.72
CA THR A 184 -0.25 14.95 -9.23
C THR A 184 1.13 14.96 -9.89
N PRO A 185 1.60 16.09 -10.44
CA PRO A 185 2.95 16.21 -11.00
C PRO A 185 3.99 15.82 -9.95
N ALA A 186 5.00 15.01 -10.33
CA ALA A 186 6.15 14.74 -9.49
C ALA A 186 6.76 16.07 -9.04
N ARG A 187 6.58 16.40 -7.77
CA ARG A 187 7.08 17.64 -7.19
C ARG A 187 8.60 17.49 -7.01
N PRO A 188 9.42 18.47 -7.40
CA PRO A 188 10.86 18.36 -7.21
C PRO A 188 11.19 18.18 -5.73
N PRO A 189 12.28 17.44 -5.39
CA PRO A 189 12.70 17.28 -3.99
C PRO A 189 12.87 18.65 -3.36
N LEU A 190 12.13 18.95 -2.30
CA LEU A 190 12.28 20.19 -1.56
C LEU A 190 13.60 20.11 -0.78
N THR A 191 14.58 20.97 -1.12
CA THR A 191 15.77 21.20 -0.31
C THR A 191 15.44 22.29 0.69
N GLY A 192 15.45 21.98 2.00
CA GLY A 192 15.10 22.96 3.03
C GLY A 192 14.57 22.29 4.31
N PRO A 193 14.15 23.08 5.31
CA PRO A 193 13.48 22.56 6.49
C PRO A 193 12.20 21.81 6.11
N VAL A 194 11.76 20.91 6.98
CA VAL A 194 10.48 20.18 6.82
C VAL A 194 9.36 21.23 6.81
N PRO A 195 8.45 21.21 5.82
CA PRO A 195 7.39 22.21 5.74
C PRO A 195 6.35 22.03 6.84
N ILE A 196 5.74 23.12 7.29
CA ILE A 196 4.60 23.08 8.20
C ILE A 196 3.44 22.36 7.50
N GLY A 197 2.79 21.44 8.20
CA GLY A 197 1.76 20.55 7.69
C GLY A 197 2.26 19.16 7.26
N ASP A 198 3.57 18.96 7.18
CA ASP A 198 4.20 17.67 6.84
C ASP A 198 4.32 16.81 8.11
N ALA A 199 3.30 16.04 8.38
CA ALA A 199 3.20 15.20 9.57
C ALA A 199 4.00 13.89 9.47
N ASN A 200 4.30 13.42 8.23
CA ASN A 200 5.00 12.18 7.96
C ASN A 200 6.50 12.36 7.65
N CYS A 201 7.00 13.61 7.59
CA CYS A 201 8.39 13.97 7.26
C CYS A 201 8.83 13.59 5.82
N ASP A 202 7.91 13.47 4.88
CA ASP A 202 8.27 13.18 3.48
C ASP A 202 8.54 14.44 2.65
N ARG A 203 8.45 15.62 3.29
CA ARG A 203 8.63 16.97 2.73
C ARG A 203 7.53 17.42 1.76
N TYR A 204 6.43 16.73 1.75
CA TYR A 204 5.21 17.13 1.07
C TYR A 204 4.12 17.37 2.09
N VAL A 205 3.22 18.28 1.77
CA VAL A 205 2.04 18.55 2.60
C VAL A 205 0.82 18.16 1.77
N ASP A 206 0.24 17.01 2.09
CA ASP A 206 -0.85 16.45 1.30
C ASP A 206 -1.95 15.79 2.19
N ALA A 207 -2.87 15.07 1.54
CA ALA A 207 -3.97 14.43 2.24
C ALA A 207 -3.52 13.30 3.20
N LEU A 208 -2.32 12.74 3.01
CA LEU A 208 -1.79 11.70 3.90
C LEU A 208 -1.42 12.29 5.27
N ASP A 209 -0.82 13.48 5.29
CA ASP A 209 -0.51 14.20 6.54
C ASP A 209 -1.77 14.51 7.32
N ALA A 210 -2.80 15.00 6.64
CA ALA A 210 -4.10 15.25 7.25
C ALA A 210 -4.72 13.97 7.84
N ALA A 211 -4.59 12.84 7.15
CA ALA A 211 -5.08 11.56 7.63
C ALA A 211 -4.31 11.07 8.87
N LEU A 212 -2.99 11.27 8.93
CA LEU A 212 -2.17 10.95 10.08
C LEU A 212 -2.53 11.81 11.29
N VAL A 213 -2.73 13.11 11.10
CA VAL A 213 -3.21 14.01 12.17
C VAL A 213 -4.56 13.58 12.71
N LEU A 214 -5.51 13.17 11.85
CA LEU A 214 -6.80 12.63 12.30
C LEU A 214 -6.64 11.32 13.08
N GLN A 215 -5.75 10.43 12.66
CA GLN A 215 -5.48 9.19 13.38
C GLN A 215 -4.89 9.44 14.76
N LEU A 216 -3.97 10.42 14.88
CA LEU A 216 -3.42 10.84 16.18
C LEU A 216 -4.53 11.38 17.08
N THR A 217 -5.34 12.32 16.57
CA THR A 217 -6.42 12.96 17.36
C THR A 217 -7.53 11.98 17.74
N ALA A 218 -7.74 10.95 16.94
CA ALA A 218 -8.65 9.85 17.26
C ALA A 218 -8.07 8.79 18.20
N GLY A 219 -6.79 8.93 18.61
CA GLY A 219 -6.09 7.97 19.47
C GLY A 219 -5.77 6.63 18.78
N LEU A 220 -5.82 6.58 17.45
CA LEU A 220 -5.49 5.39 16.65
C LEU A 220 -3.98 5.19 16.51
N ILE A 221 -3.21 6.28 16.58
CA ILE A 221 -1.75 6.29 16.68
C ILE A 221 -1.35 7.19 17.86
N HIS A 222 -0.13 7.02 18.39
CA HIS A 222 0.32 7.70 19.59
C HIS A 222 1.36 8.81 19.33
N SER A 223 1.91 8.89 18.13
CA SER A 223 2.88 9.91 17.72
C SER A 223 2.91 10.05 16.21
N LEU A 224 3.43 11.19 15.76
CA LEU A 224 3.73 11.45 14.35
C LEU A 224 5.25 11.52 14.15
N PRO A 225 5.78 11.17 12.98
CA PRO A 225 7.20 11.36 12.66
C PRO A 225 7.65 12.81 12.78
N CYS A 226 6.88 13.77 12.26
CA CYS A 226 7.10 15.21 12.33
C CYS A 226 5.99 15.90 13.14
N GLN A 227 6.03 15.73 14.46
CA GLN A 227 4.95 16.22 15.33
C GLN A 227 4.90 17.74 15.44
N LEU A 228 6.04 18.43 15.36
CA LEU A 228 6.09 19.88 15.40
C LEU A 228 5.51 20.50 14.12
N GLU A 229 5.82 19.91 12.99
CA GLU A 229 5.36 20.38 11.69
C GLU A 229 3.88 20.06 11.45
N ALA A 230 3.33 19.07 12.18
CA ALA A 230 1.91 18.73 12.13
C ALA A 230 1.00 19.80 12.77
N ASP A 231 1.55 20.72 13.57
CA ASP A 231 0.85 21.91 14.07
C ASP A 231 0.72 22.95 12.94
N ALA A 232 -0.25 22.72 12.08
CA ALA A 232 -0.46 23.53 10.88
C ALA A 232 -1.07 24.90 11.16
N SER A 233 -1.68 25.11 12.33
CA SER A 233 -2.20 26.40 12.80
C SER A 233 -1.14 27.23 13.54
N GLY A 234 -0.12 26.60 14.10
CA GLY A 234 0.91 27.23 14.92
C GLY A 234 0.44 27.59 16.34
N ASP A 235 -0.62 26.93 16.83
CA ASP A 235 -1.18 27.22 18.16
C ASP A 235 -0.60 26.33 19.30
N GLY A 236 0.30 25.41 18.93
CA GLY A 236 0.96 24.49 19.86
C GLY A 236 0.14 23.23 20.18
N GLN A 237 -0.98 23.00 19.50
CA GLN A 237 -1.82 21.83 19.69
C GLN A 237 -2.03 21.10 18.37
N ILE A 238 -2.17 19.77 18.43
CA ILE A 238 -2.51 18.96 17.27
C ILE A 238 -3.92 18.43 17.46
N THR A 239 -4.85 18.97 16.70
CA THR A 239 -6.28 18.67 16.74
C THR A 239 -6.82 18.35 15.34
N ALA A 240 -8.11 18.15 15.20
CA ALA A 240 -8.74 18.01 13.88
C ALA A 240 -8.69 19.29 13.03
N VAL A 241 -8.36 20.44 13.63
CA VAL A 241 -8.19 21.72 12.92
C VAL A 241 -6.98 21.66 12.01
N GLU A 242 -5.86 21.10 12.48
CA GLU A 242 -4.64 20.92 11.69
C GLU A 242 -4.90 20.08 10.46
N SER A 243 -5.64 18.96 10.62
CA SER A 243 -6.04 18.14 9.48
C SER A 243 -6.87 18.91 8.46
N ALA A 244 -7.80 19.74 8.90
CA ALA A 244 -8.62 20.56 8.01
C ALA A 244 -7.78 21.62 7.26
N LEU A 245 -6.81 22.25 7.93
CA LEU A 245 -5.89 23.21 7.31
C LEU A 245 -4.98 22.55 6.29
N ILE A 246 -4.41 21.39 6.61
CA ILE A 246 -3.57 20.61 5.70
C ILE A 246 -4.37 20.20 4.45
N LEU A 247 -5.62 19.74 4.59
CA LEU A 247 -6.47 19.41 3.45
C LEU A 247 -6.79 20.63 2.59
N GLN A 248 -7.06 21.80 3.19
CA GLN A 248 -7.31 23.03 2.45
C GLN A 248 -6.07 23.49 1.68
N PHE A 249 -4.89 23.37 2.28
CA PHE A 249 -3.62 23.66 1.64
C PHE A 249 -3.35 22.68 0.48
N ALA A 250 -3.49 21.38 0.70
CA ALA A 250 -3.32 20.35 -0.30
C ALA A 250 -4.28 20.49 -1.49
N ALA A 251 -5.50 21.00 -1.23
CA ALA A 251 -6.50 21.31 -2.25
C ALA A 251 -6.29 22.68 -2.92
N ASN A 252 -5.24 23.45 -2.59
CA ASN A 252 -4.97 24.81 -3.04
C ASN A 252 -6.10 25.81 -2.68
N LEU A 253 -6.84 25.57 -1.62
CA LEU A 253 -7.87 26.48 -1.12
C LEU A 253 -7.27 27.59 -0.23
N ILE A 254 -6.12 27.33 0.36
CA ILE A 254 -5.26 28.32 1.04
C ILE A 254 -3.84 28.24 0.46
N SER A 255 -3.10 29.35 0.49
CA SER A 255 -1.81 29.47 -0.20
C SER A 255 -0.59 29.17 0.67
N HIS A 256 -0.74 29.14 2.00
CA HIS A 256 0.34 28.91 2.98
C HIS A 256 -0.22 28.39 4.30
N LEU A 257 0.66 27.76 5.10
CA LEU A 257 0.44 27.34 6.48
C LEU A 257 1.53 27.98 7.37
N PRO A 258 1.22 28.44 8.59
CA PRO A 258 -0.10 28.76 9.11
C PRO A 258 -0.76 29.88 8.30
N PRO A 259 -2.08 29.94 8.31
CA PRO A 259 -2.82 30.91 7.51
C PRO A 259 -2.60 32.34 7.95
#